data_6431f0aebca64e11da4b4b0dad6c6917
#
_entry.id   6431f0aebca64e11da4b4b0dad6c6917
#
_cell.length_a   1.000
_cell.length_b   1.000
_cell.length_c   1.000
_cell.angle_alpha   90.00
_cell.angle_beta   90.00
_cell.angle_gamma   90.00
#
_symmetry.space_group_name_H-M   'P 1'
#
loop_
_entity.id
_entity.type
_entity.pdbx_description
1 polymer ?
#
loop_
_entity_poly.entity_id
_entity_poly.type
_entity_poly.pdbx_seq_one_letter_code
_entity_poly.pdbx_strand_id
1 'polypeptide(L)'
;MPLIVLIGPPGSGKTSVGKALGKLLDLPVRDTDAIVESIEGKSISDIFLEDGETRFREVEQNVVLGELERTEGILSLGGGSVLDPKVQEKLVNSSALVAFLDVGISNAAPRVGFNRDRPLLTVNPRQQWIALMEVRRPIYERLAWRRFSTDDLKPMEVAKTIIREMDAEK
;
A
#
# COMPACT_ATOMS: atom_id res chain seq x y z
N MET A 1 -2.05 4.60 20.19
CA MET A 1 -2.56 4.86 18.82
C MET A 1 -2.76 3.54 18.12
N PRO A 2 -3.83 3.35 17.35
CA PRO A 2 -3.99 2.12 16.59
C PRO A 2 -2.94 2.04 15.47
N LEU A 3 -2.74 0.83 14.93
CA LEU A 3 -1.98 0.65 13.70
C LEU A 3 -2.72 1.34 12.55
N ILE A 4 -2.02 2.17 11.78
CA ILE A 4 -2.55 2.79 10.56
C ILE A 4 -1.99 2.02 9.37
N VAL A 5 -2.86 1.43 8.58
CA VAL A 5 -2.49 0.64 7.40
C VAL A 5 -2.86 1.40 6.14
N LEU A 6 -1.89 1.63 5.27
CA LEU A 6 -2.09 2.30 3.99
C LEU A 6 -2.21 1.25 2.88
N ILE A 7 -3.32 1.29 2.16
CA ILE A 7 -3.58 0.47 0.99
C ILE A 7 -3.88 1.35 -0.23
N GLY A 8 -3.67 0.82 -1.40
CA GLY A 8 -3.93 1.54 -2.64
C GLY A 8 -3.04 1.05 -3.78
N PRO A 9 -3.31 1.50 -5.01
CA PRO A 9 -2.58 1.06 -6.19
C PRO A 9 -1.14 1.61 -6.24
N PRO A 10 -0.33 1.09 -7.16
CA PRO A 10 0.97 1.71 -7.47
C PRO A 10 0.79 3.19 -7.83
N GLY A 11 1.65 4.03 -7.30
CA GLY A 11 1.61 5.48 -7.53
C GLY A 11 0.60 6.27 -6.70
N SER A 12 -0.09 5.63 -5.75
CA SER A 12 -1.02 6.33 -4.85
C SER A 12 -0.33 7.15 -3.75
N GLY A 13 0.98 6.95 -3.56
CA GLY A 13 1.76 7.74 -2.59
C GLY A 13 1.84 7.13 -1.20
N LYS A 14 1.56 5.84 -1.04
CA LYS A 14 1.61 5.16 0.26
C LYS A 14 2.91 5.36 1.02
N THR A 15 4.04 5.20 0.35
CA THR A 15 5.35 5.37 0.98
C THR A 15 5.56 6.80 1.49
N SER A 16 5.28 7.79 0.66
CA SER A 16 5.47 9.22 1.01
C SER A 16 4.47 9.68 2.07
N VAL A 17 3.21 9.29 1.96
CA VAL A 17 2.18 9.60 2.97
C VAL A 17 2.50 8.88 4.28
N GLY A 18 2.96 7.64 4.22
CA GLY A 18 3.39 6.89 5.40
C GLY A 18 4.51 7.60 6.16
N LYS A 19 5.52 8.10 5.46
CA LYS A 19 6.61 8.89 6.06
C LYS A 19 6.10 10.18 6.69
N ALA A 20 5.18 10.87 6.01
CA ALA A 20 4.58 12.09 6.54
C ALA A 20 3.77 11.83 7.82
N LEU A 21 2.96 10.75 7.83
CA LEU A 21 2.23 10.32 9.03
C LEU A 21 3.16 9.98 10.19
N GLY A 22 4.22 9.20 9.92
CA GLY A 22 5.20 8.83 10.92
C GLY A 22 5.87 10.05 11.56
N LYS A 23 6.19 11.05 10.75
CA LYS A 23 6.77 12.30 11.23
C LYS A 23 5.78 13.11 12.09
N LEU A 24 4.53 13.22 11.66
CA LEU A 24 3.52 14.00 12.37
C LEU A 24 3.07 13.36 13.68
N LEU A 25 3.03 12.03 13.74
CA LEU A 25 2.55 11.27 14.89
C LEU A 25 3.67 10.72 15.78
N ASP A 26 4.93 10.91 15.36
CA ASP A 26 6.10 10.33 16.03
C ASP A 26 5.98 8.79 16.16
N LEU A 27 5.57 8.13 15.07
CA LEU A 27 5.37 6.69 15.01
C LEU A 27 6.31 6.03 14.02
N PRO A 28 6.73 4.77 14.27
CA PRO A 28 7.54 4.02 13.33
C PRO A 28 6.78 3.74 12.05
N VAL A 29 7.50 3.80 10.92
CA VAL A 29 6.96 3.55 9.58
C VAL A 29 7.58 2.29 9.01
N ARG A 30 6.76 1.39 8.50
CA ARG A 30 7.20 0.16 7.86
C ARG A 30 6.51 0.00 6.51
N ASP A 31 7.24 -0.54 5.55
CA ASP A 31 6.79 -0.79 4.18
C ASP A 31 7.03 -2.27 3.86
N THR A 32 5.97 -2.99 3.52
CA THR A 32 6.07 -4.44 3.31
C THR A 32 6.90 -4.79 2.08
N ASP A 33 6.88 -3.97 1.04
CA ASP A 33 7.74 -4.18 -0.14
C ASP A 33 9.23 -4.07 0.24
N ALA A 34 9.59 -3.06 1.03
CA ALA A 34 10.96 -2.89 1.52
C ALA A 34 11.40 -4.06 2.43
N ILE A 35 10.50 -4.57 3.25
CA ILE A 35 10.77 -5.72 4.11
C ILE A 35 11.01 -6.98 3.27
N VAL A 36 10.18 -7.23 2.26
CA VAL A 36 10.36 -8.35 1.32
C VAL A 36 11.73 -8.27 0.64
N GLU A 37 12.10 -7.11 0.12
CA GLU A 37 13.41 -6.91 -0.51
C GLU A 37 14.57 -7.17 0.46
N SER A 38 14.42 -6.74 1.70
CA SER A 38 15.43 -6.98 2.75
C SER A 38 15.59 -8.47 3.07
N ILE A 39 14.48 -9.21 3.17
CA ILE A 39 14.49 -10.65 3.47
C ILE A 39 15.10 -11.44 2.31
N GLU A 40 14.69 -11.15 1.09
CA GLU A 40 15.13 -11.89 -0.11
C GLU A 40 16.53 -11.45 -0.59
N GLY A 41 17.03 -10.30 -0.13
CA GLY A 41 18.34 -9.77 -0.52
C GLY A 41 18.41 -9.28 -1.95
N LYS A 42 17.27 -8.97 -2.58
CA LYS A 42 17.16 -8.47 -3.94
C LYS A 42 15.86 -7.67 -4.15
N SER A 43 15.81 -6.92 -5.25
CA SER A 43 14.64 -6.12 -5.58
C SER A 43 13.42 -6.99 -5.90
N ILE A 44 12.22 -6.42 -5.74
CA ILE A 44 10.97 -7.09 -6.14
C ILE A 44 11.01 -7.45 -7.62
N SER A 45 11.56 -6.58 -8.46
CA SER A 45 11.74 -6.86 -9.89
C SER A 45 12.57 -8.12 -10.12
N ASP A 46 13.69 -8.28 -9.40
CA ASP A 46 14.55 -9.46 -9.49
C ASP A 46 13.86 -10.71 -8.95
N ILE A 47 13.08 -10.59 -7.89
CA ILE A 47 12.27 -11.72 -7.37
C ILE A 47 11.30 -12.22 -8.45
N PHE A 48 10.60 -11.33 -9.12
CA PHE A 48 9.68 -11.69 -10.21
C PHE A 48 10.40 -12.37 -11.37
N LEU A 49 11.57 -11.84 -11.78
CA LEU A 49 12.32 -12.36 -12.91
C LEU A 49 13.01 -13.70 -12.62
N GLU A 50 13.57 -13.85 -11.42
CA GLU A 50 14.36 -15.03 -11.05
C GLU A 50 13.51 -16.13 -10.42
N ASP A 51 12.58 -15.79 -9.54
CA ASP A 51 11.83 -16.73 -8.71
C ASP A 51 10.34 -16.83 -9.09
N GLY A 52 9.82 -15.85 -9.84
CA GLY A 52 8.43 -15.80 -10.30
C GLY A 52 7.47 -15.16 -9.32
N GLU A 53 6.26 -14.82 -9.83
CA GLU A 53 5.22 -14.14 -9.06
C GLU A 53 4.75 -14.96 -7.87
N THR A 54 4.59 -16.28 -8.02
CA THR A 54 4.13 -17.18 -6.96
C THR A 54 5.04 -17.09 -5.73
N ARG A 55 6.35 -17.11 -5.94
CA ARG A 55 7.32 -16.97 -4.83
C ARG A 55 7.22 -15.60 -4.17
N PHE A 56 7.11 -14.53 -4.96
CA PHE A 56 6.92 -13.19 -4.43
C PHE A 56 5.68 -13.12 -3.54
N ARG A 57 4.55 -13.64 -4.00
CA ARG A 57 3.29 -13.62 -3.25
C ARG A 57 3.35 -14.43 -1.96
N GLU A 58 4.09 -15.54 -1.92
CA GLU A 58 4.32 -16.29 -0.69
C GLU A 58 5.09 -15.49 0.35
N VAL A 59 6.19 -14.85 -0.07
CA VAL A 59 7.00 -14.02 0.83
C VAL A 59 6.21 -12.80 1.29
N GLU A 60 5.53 -12.13 0.38
CA GLU A 60 4.66 -10.98 0.68
C GLU A 60 3.60 -11.34 1.71
N GLN A 61 2.89 -12.47 1.53
CA GLN A 61 1.88 -12.93 2.47
C GLN A 61 2.44 -13.09 3.88
N ASN A 62 3.55 -13.79 4.02
CA ASN A 62 4.19 -14.01 5.31
C ASN A 62 4.59 -12.69 5.99
N VAL A 63 5.17 -11.77 5.22
CA VAL A 63 5.56 -10.45 5.73
C VAL A 63 4.34 -9.65 6.18
N VAL A 64 3.33 -9.56 5.33
CA VAL A 64 2.11 -8.79 5.63
C VAL A 64 1.39 -9.33 6.86
N LEU A 65 1.18 -10.63 6.92
CA LEU A 65 0.51 -11.25 8.08
C LEU A 65 1.28 -11.01 9.37
N GLY A 66 2.61 -11.10 9.34
CA GLY A 66 3.47 -10.81 10.49
C GLY A 66 3.41 -9.35 10.93
N GLU A 67 3.46 -8.42 9.98
CA GLU A 67 3.39 -6.99 10.29
C GLU A 67 2.01 -6.56 10.82
N LEU A 68 0.94 -7.21 10.41
CA LEU A 68 -0.42 -6.95 10.90
C LEU A 68 -0.66 -7.44 12.34
N GLU A 69 0.30 -8.11 12.96
CA GLU A 69 0.26 -8.40 14.42
C GLU A 69 0.63 -7.18 15.27
N ARG A 70 1.18 -6.13 14.68
CA ARG A 70 1.52 -4.91 15.40
C ARG A 70 0.27 -4.18 15.86
N THR A 71 0.37 -3.55 17.01
CA THR A 71 -0.74 -2.81 17.63
C THR A 71 -0.69 -1.31 17.38
N GLU A 72 0.46 -0.80 16.90
CA GLU A 72 0.64 0.62 16.60
C GLU A 72 1.67 0.83 15.49
N GLY A 73 1.71 2.02 14.95
CA GLY A 73 2.65 2.43 13.90
C GLY A 73 1.97 2.70 12.58
N ILE A 74 2.77 2.93 11.56
CA ILE A 74 2.32 3.15 10.18
C ILE A 74 2.83 1.98 9.33
N LEU A 75 1.93 1.31 8.63
CA LEU A 75 2.25 0.18 7.77
C LEU A 75 1.76 0.44 6.34
N SER A 76 2.68 0.52 5.40
CA SER A 76 2.36 0.61 3.97
C SER A 76 2.38 -0.79 3.37
N LEU A 77 1.27 -1.22 2.78
CA LEU A 77 1.17 -2.51 2.11
C LEU A 77 1.50 -2.41 0.62
N GLY A 78 2.16 -3.42 0.09
CA GLY A 78 2.27 -3.59 -1.35
C GLY A 78 0.88 -3.61 -2.01
N GLY A 79 0.73 -2.96 -3.17
CA GLY A 79 -0.59 -2.73 -3.77
C GLY A 79 -1.40 -3.99 -4.08
N GLY A 80 -0.75 -5.10 -4.36
CA GLY A 80 -1.41 -6.38 -4.66
C GLY A 80 -1.60 -7.31 -3.47
N SER A 81 -1.08 -6.95 -2.29
CA SER A 81 -1.21 -7.81 -1.10
C SER A 81 -2.66 -8.04 -0.68
N VAL A 82 -3.53 -7.08 -0.95
CA VAL A 82 -4.97 -7.17 -0.62
C VAL A 82 -5.74 -8.20 -1.47
N LEU A 83 -5.14 -8.72 -2.53
CA LEU A 83 -5.73 -9.80 -3.34
C LEU A 83 -5.73 -11.13 -2.57
N ASP A 84 -4.88 -11.28 -1.59
CA ASP A 84 -4.78 -12.49 -0.78
C ASP A 84 -5.93 -12.58 0.22
N PRO A 85 -6.73 -13.66 0.20
CA PRO A 85 -7.85 -13.83 1.13
C PRO A 85 -7.47 -13.82 2.61
N LYS A 86 -6.28 -14.35 2.94
CA LYS A 86 -5.79 -14.35 4.33
C LYS A 86 -5.44 -12.94 4.81
N VAL A 87 -4.87 -12.12 3.93
CA VAL A 87 -4.60 -10.71 4.22
C VAL A 87 -5.91 -9.95 4.41
N GLN A 88 -6.89 -10.17 3.55
CA GLN A 88 -8.22 -9.56 3.67
C GLN A 88 -8.87 -9.92 5.01
N GLU A 89 -8.89 -11.19 5.37
CA GLU A 89 -9.44 -11.66 6.63
C GLU A 89 -8.73 -11.03 7.83
N LYS A 90 -7.40 -10.98 7.79
CA LYS A 90 -6.62 -10.36 8.87
C LYS A 90 -6.94 -8.88 9.03
N LEU A 91 -7.04 -8.13 7.94
CA LEU A 91 -7.39 -6.71 7.96
C LEU A 91 -8.80 -6.48 8.53
N VAL A 92 -9.78 -7.25 8.08
CA VAL A 92 -11.17 -7.14 8.55
C VAL A 92 -11.29 -7.41 10.05
N ASN A 93 -10.52 -8.37 10.56
CA ASN A 93 -10.56 -8.76 11.98
C ASN A 93 -9.61 -7.95 12.88
N SER A 94 -8.84 -7.04 12.30
CA SER A 94 -7.92 -6.19 13.06
C SER A 94 -8.60 -4.93 13.59
N SER A 95 -7.99 -4.30 14.59
CA SER A 95 -8.38 -2.96 15.06
C SER A 95 -7.64 -1.83 14.30
N ALA A 96 -6.92 -2.18 13.25
CA ALA A 96 -6.17 -1.20 12.46
C ALA A 96 -7.09 -0.24 11.72
N LEU A 97 -6.67 1.00 11.59
CA LEU A 97 -7.33 1.98 10.72
C LEU A 97 -6.77 1.83 9.30
N VAL A 98 -7.56 1.24 8.42
CA VAL A 98 -7.15 0.99 7.03
C VAL A 98 -7.52 2.18 6.16
N ALA A 99 -6.53 2.94 5.70
CA ALA A 99 -6.71 4.10 4.84
C ALA A 99 -6.46 3.72 3.38
N PHE A 100 -7.46 3.85 2.53
CA PHE A 100 -7.32 3.67 1.10
C PHE A 100 -6.86 4.98 0.46
N LEU A 101 -5.65 4.98 -0.08
CA LEU A 101 -5.12 6.10 -0.86
C LEU A 101 -5.52 5.91 -2.32
N ASP A 102 -6.46 6.72 -2.77
CA ASP A 102 -6.99 6.68 -4.14
C ASP A 102 -6.30 7.71 -5.01
N VAL A 103 -5.98 7.32 -6.24
CA VAL A 103 -5.31 8.16 -7.21
C VAL A 103 -5.84 7.86 -8.61
N GLY A 104 -6.02 8.90 -9.42
CA GLY A 104 -6.33 8.73 -10.84
C GLY A 104 -5.08 8.40 -11.66
N ILE A 105 -5.28 7.81 -12.84
CA ILE A 105 -4.16 7.40 -13.72
C ILE A 105 -3.24 8.57 -14.09
N SER A 106 -3.78 9.77 -14.27
CA SER A 106 -2.99 10.95 -14.65
C SER A 106 -1.96 11.35 -13.59
N ASN A 107 -2.25 11.12 -12.31
CA ASN A 107 -1.34 11.37 -11.20
C ASN A 107 -0.48 10.14 -10.87
N ALA A 108 -1.01 8.94 -11.06
CA ALA A 108 -0.27 7.70 -10.82
C ALA A 108 0.85 7.50 -11.84
N ALA A 109 0.60 7.78 -13.10
CA ALA A 109 1.51 7.53 -14.20
C ALA A 109 2.93 8.10 -14.01
N PRO A 110 3.11 9.39 -13.67
CA PRO A 110 4.45 9.93 -13.41
C PRO A 110 5.11 9.33 -12.18
N ARG A 111 4.33 9.00 -11.14
CA ARG A 111 4.85 8.47 -9.87
C ARG A 111 5.34 7.04 -10.00
N VAL A 112 4.69 6.22 -10.82
CA VAL A 112 5.08 4.83 -11.06
C VAL A 112 6.31 4.76 -11.97
N GLY A 113 6.57 5.81 -12.77
CA GLY A 113 7.62 5.79 -13.80
C GLY A 113 7.40 4.69 -14.83
N PHE A 114 6.24 4.15 -14.82
CA PHE A 114 5.69 3.09 -15.64
C PHE A 114 6.57 1.89 -15.88
N ASN A 115 7.51 1.49 -15.06
CA ASN A 115 8.12 0.20 -15.40
C ASN A 115 9.39 -0.19 -14.67
N ARG A 116 9.92 0.62 -13.81
CA ARG A 116 11.27 0.34 -13.33
C ARG A 116 11.30 -0.72 -12.23
N ASP A 117 10.29 -0.72 -11.35
CA ASP A 117 10.27 -1.56 -10.16
C ASP A 117 9.09 -2.54 -10.12
N ARG A 118 8.28 -2.58 -11.19
CA ARG A 118 7.10 -3.45 -11.26
C ARG A 118 6.95 -4.05 -12.65
N PRO A 119 7.50 -5.26 -12.86
CA PRO A 119 7.47 -5.94 -14.18
C PRO A 119 6.07 -6.12 -14.76
N LEU A 120 5.02 -6.13 -13.91
CA LEU A 120 3.62 -6.23 -14.35
C LEU A 120 3.15 -5.04 -15.17
N LEU A 121 3.87 -3.89 -15.12
CA LEU A 121 3.51 -2.66 -15.83
C LEU A 121 4.47 -2.35 -16.98
N THR A 122 5.15 -3.35 -17.57
CA THR A 122 6.17 -3.14 -18.62
C THR A 122 5.60 -2.98 -20.02
N VAL A 123 4.43 -3.59 -20.32
CA VAL A 123 3.75 -3.52 -21.61
C VAL A 123 2.43 -2.80 -21.46
N ASN A 124 2.20 -1.74 -22.26
CA ASN A 124 1.01 -0.89 -22.15
C ASN A 124 0.71 -0.50 -20.68
N PRO A 125 1.64 0.15 -19.98
CA PRO A 125 1.56 0.35 -18.54
C PRO A 125 0.30 1.08 -18.09
N ARG A 126 -0.18 2.04 -18.89
CA ARG A 126 -1.41 2.78 -18.58
C ARG A 126 -2.64 1.86 -18.57
N GLN A 127 -2.79 1.03 -19.59
CA GLN A 127 -3.91 0.08 -19.69
C GLN A 127 -3.83 -0.99 -18.61
N GLN A 128 -2.64 -1.48 -18.31
CA GLN A 128 -2.43 -2.47 -17.26
C GLN A 128 -2.78 -1.90 -15.87
N TRP A 129 -2.41 -0.64 -15.62
CA TRP A 129 -2.76 0.03 -14.38
C TRP A 129 -4.28 0.19 -14.25
N ILE A 130 -4.97 0.60 -15.30
CA ILE A 130 -6.43 0.74 -15.32
C ILE A 130 -7.11 -0.62 -15.07
N ALA A 131 -6.68 -1.67 -15.76
CA ALA A 131 -7.20 -3.02 -15.59
C ALA A 131 -6.97 -3.55 -14.17
N LEU A 132 -5.80 -3.28 -13.62
CA LEU A 132 -5.44 -3.63 -12.26
C LEU A 132 -6.37 -2.93 -11.24
N MET A 133 -6.66 -1.64 -11.46
CA MET A 133 -7.58 -0.88 -10.61
C MET A 133 -9.03 -1.36 -10.68
N GLU A 134 -9.50 -1.80 -11.85
CA GLU A 134 -10.84 -2.38 -11.98
C GLU A 134 -11.04 -3.58 -11.05
N VAL A 135 -10.02 -4.43 -10.92
CA VAL A 135 -10.04 -5.60 -10.03
C VAL A 135 -9.87 -5.21 -8.58
N ARG A 136 -8.95 -4.31 -8.28
CA ARG A 136 -8.52 -4.00 -6.90
C ARG A 136 -9.39 -2.97 -6.20
N ARG A 137 -9.96 -2.01 -6.93
CA ARG A 137 -10.76 -0.93 -6.35
C ARG A 137 -11.89 -1.45 -5.44
N PRO A 138 -12.73 -2.42 -5.83
CA PRO A 138 -13.76 -2.94 -4.94
C PRO A 138 -13.20 -3.54 -3.65
N ILE A 139 -12.01 -4.14 -3.72
CA ILE A 139 -11.32 -4.71 -2.56
C ILE A 139 -10.81 -3.61 -1.64
N TYR A 140 -10.13 -2.59 -2.19
CA TYR A 140 -9.66 -1.45 -1.41
C TYR A 140 -10.82 -0.76 -0.69
N GLU A 141 -11.91 -0.50 -1.40
CA GLU A 141 -13.09 0.18 -0.83
C GLU A 141 -13.74 -0.64 0.28
N ARG A 142 -13.83 -1.95 0.12
CA ARG A 142 -14.41 -2.85 1.12
C ARG A 142 -13.57 -2.95 2.40
N LEU A 143 -12.24 -2.96 2.26
CA LEU A 143 -11.31 -3.10 3.39
C LEU A 143 -11.08 -1.78 4.13
N ALA A 144 -11.30 -0.65 3.47
CA ALA A 144 -10.94 0.65 4.01
C ALA A 144 -11.89 1.13 5.11
N TRP A 145 -11.31 1.68 6.17
CA TRP A 145 -12.01 2.54 7.10
C TRP A 145 -12.48 3.83 6.39
N ARG A 146 -11.58 4.47 5.63
CA ARG A 146 -11.88 5.66 4.81
C ARG A 146 -11.03 5.69 3.55
N ARG A 147 -11.57 6.37 2.53
CA ARG A 147 -10.87 6.67 1.27
C ARG A 147 -10.33 8.10 1.29
N PHE A 148 -9.10 8.28 0.84
CA PHE A 148 -8.42 9.57 0.72
C PHE A 148 -7.91 9.76 -0.69
N SER A 149 -8.37 10.78 -1.41
CA SER A 149 -7.80 11.14 -2.69
C SER A 149 -6.41 11.73 -2.49
N THR A 150 -5.46 11.30 -3.32
CA THR A 150 -4.10 11.86 -3.34
C THR A 150 -3.84 12.67 -4.61
N ASP A 151 -4.86 12.82 -5.46
CA ASP A 151 -4.75 13.63 -6.66
C ASP A 151 -4.46 15.09 -6.33
N ASP A 152 -3.41 15.64 -6.99
CA ASP A 152 -2.99 17.04 -6.86
C ASP A 152 -2.66 17.49 -5.42
N LEU A 153 -2.45 16.55 -4.50
CA LEU A 153 -2.10 16.82 -3.11
C LEU A 153 -0.68 16.38 -2.79
N LYS A 154 -0.04 17.13 -1.89
CA LYS A 154 1.25 16.75 -1.32
C LYS A 154 1.04 15.68 -0.23
N PRO A 155 2.03 14.78 -0.02
CA PRO A 155 1.94 13.75 1.01
C PRO A 155 1.60 14.29 2.41
N MET A 156 2.15 15.44 2.77
CA MET A 156 1.89 16.07 4.06
C MET A 156 0.43 16.52 4.19
N GLU A 157 -0.19 17.00 3.13
CA GLU A 157 -1.60 17.42 3.11
C GLU A 157 -2.53 16.21 3.30
N VAL A 158 -2.22 15.10 2.62
CA VAL A 158 -2.97 13.83 2.77
C VAL A 158 -2.82 13.31 4.20
N ALA A 159 -1.61 13.30 4.74
CA ALA A 159 -1.34 12.86 6.11
C ALA A 159 -2.14 13.65 7.15
N LYS A 160 -2.16 14.98 7.02
CA LYS A 160 -2.95 15.86 7.90
C LYS A 160 -4.45 15.57 7.80
N THR A 161 -4.95 15.28 6.61
CA THR A 161 -6.36 14.91 6.43
C THR A 161 -6.68 13.59 7.13
N ILE A 162 -5.83 12.59 7.01
CA ILE A 162 -5.99 11.31 7.71
C ILE A 162 -6.07 11.54 9.22
N ILE A 163 -5.14 12.30 9.79
CA ILE A 163 -5.12 12.59 11.23
C ILE A 163 -6.39 13.31 11.67
N ARG A 164 -6.84 14.31 10.91
CA ARG A 164 -8.07 15.03 11.22
C ARG A 164 -9.29 14.12 11.25
N GLU A 165 -9.42 13.19 10.31
CA GLU A 165 -10.50 12.21 10.29
C GLU A 165 -10.44 11.24 11.47
N MET A 166 -9.22 10.83 11.87
CA MET A 166 -9.02 9.99 13.06
C MET A 166 -9.46 10.70 14.34
N ASP A 167 -9.17 12.01 14.46
CA ASP A 167 -9.54 12.79 15.64
C ASP A 167 -11.03 13.09 15.69
N ALA A 168 -11.70 13.13 14.55
CA ALA A 168 -13.15 13.34 14.48
C ALA A 168 -13.98 12.14 14.99
N GLU A 169 -13.34 10.95 15.11
CA GLU A 169 -14.00 9.74 15.62
C GLU A 169 -13.82 9.51 17.13
N LYS A 170 -13.04 10.35 17.79
CA LYS A 170 -12.84 10.31 19.25
C LYS A 170 -13.94 11.06 19.98
#